data_6eced6cff93341fc61a19a43a30f18b3
#
_entry.id   6eced6cff93341fc61a19a43a30f18b3
#
_cell.length_a   1.000
_cell.length_b   1.000
_cell.length_c   1.000
_cell.angle_alpha   90.00
_cell.angle_beta   90.00
_cell.angle_gamma   90.00
#
_symmetry.space_group_name_H-M   'P 1'
#
loop_
_entity.id
_entity.type
_entity.pdbx_description
1 polymer ?
#
loop_
_entity_poly.entity_id
_entity_poly.type
_entity_poly.pdbx_seq_one_letter_code
_entity_poly.pdbx_strand_id
1 'polypeptide(L)'
;MNCFASTYISGFNKIVEKTIKELYADCKIINNFDGLIVYETNKQLKDMPFVNNTYFVFDIKKCSGVNLNNDVKSLLSNKKYNFKKVVSFLRNKRTFKILAFDKNQPAQLNYSYVESIENSIKKDLSIKLGERKHDLDFVISRRSENYILFMLKITYNRLTEKYINKGTLKPELSYLMCKLADIQETDICMDMFCGQGSIPKQIVKHFKYNMVFASDNNEENILTLKKEFKNNNKKLYIKNRDALDLSYFDNDFIDKIITDPPWNIYNSNNESFVDFYVQSLLEMYRILKMSGKAVILMGNIDEFEKALNIVNQFKVLDLYHILVNGKKANIYVLKK
;
A
#
# COMPACT_ATOMS: atom_id res chain seq x y z
N MET A 1 -12.82 21.91 8.25
CA MET A 1 -12.38 20.56 7.83
C MET A 1 -11.16 20.17 8.64
N ASN A 2 -11.00 18.89 8.93
CA ASN A 2 -9.79 18.38 9.54
C ASN A 2 -8.82 17.96 8.43
N CYS A 3 -7.53 18.29 8.62
CA CYS A 3 -6.47 17.95 7.68
C CYS A 3 -5.78 16.66 8.11
N PHE A 4 -5.60 15.73 7.17
CA PHE A 4 -4.96 14.45 7.39
C PHE A 4 -3.85 14.22 6.36
N ALA A 5 -2.87 13.42 6.75
CA ALA A 5 -1.86 12.91 5.84
C ALA A 5 -1.82 11.38 5.94
N SER A 6 -1.73 10.70 4.81
CA SER A 6 -1.62 9.23 4.79
C SER A 6 -0.42 8.81 3.96
N THR A 7 0.43 7.94 4.55
CA THR A 7 1.56 7.36 3.83
C THR A 7 1.13 6.09 3.10
N TYR A 8 1.67 5.88 1.92
CA TYR A 8 1.38 4.75 1.05
C TYR A 8 2.64 4.31 0.27
N ILE A 9 2.55 3.23 -0.47
CA ILE A 9 3.66 2.73 -1.29
C ILE A 9 3.90 3.70 -2.45
N SER A 10 5.14 4.21 -2.60
CA SER A 10 5.55 5.10 -3.70
C SER A 10 5.20 4.52 -5.06
N GLY A 11 4.84 5.37 -6.01
CA GLY A 11 4.40 4.98 -7.34
C GLY A 11 2.87 4.86 -7.51
N PHE A 12 2.09 4.85 -6.42
CA PHE A 12 0.63 4.70 -6.48
C PHE A 12 -0.19 6.00 -6.34
N ASN A 13 0.43 7.16 -6.60
CA ASN A 13 -0.21 8.48 -6.41
C ASN A 13 -1.63 8.56 -6.99
N LYS A 14 -1.80 8.17 -8.26
CA LYS A 14 -3.07 8.29 -8.98
C LYS A 14 -4.17 7.44 -8.35
N ILE A 15 -3.89 6.15 -8.10
CA ILE A 15 -4.91 5.22 -7.57
C ILE A 15 -5.23 5.53 -6.11
N VAL A 16 -4.26 5.95 -5.30
CA VAL A 16 -4.48 6.35 -3.90
C VAL A 16 -5.35 7.60 -3.83
N GLU A 17 -5.05 8.63 -4.64
CA GLU A 17 -5.89 9.84 -4.71
C GLU A 17 -7.32 9.51 -5.12
N LYS A 18 -7.50 8.72 -6.18
CA LYS A 18 -8.82 8.26 -6.63
C LYS A 18 -9.56 7.55 -5.49
N THR A 19 -8.88 6.62 -4.80
CA THR A 19 -9.50 5.82 -3.74
C THR A 19 -9.90 6.68 -2.52
N ILE A 20 -9.09 7.69 -2.15
CA ILE A 20 -9.45 8.62 -1.07
C ILE A 20 -10.67 9.47 -1.45
N LYS A 21 -10.74 9.96 -2.69
CA LYS A 21 -11.91 10.71 -3.20
C LYS A 21 -13.19 9.86 -3.22
N GLU A 22 -13.09 8.58 -3.54
CA GLU A 22 -14.21 7.64 -3.48
C GLU A 22 -14.68 7.38 -2.03
N LEU A 23 -13.75 7.34 -1.07
CA LEU A 23 -14.06 7.11 0.34
C LEU A 23 -14.72 8.32 1.02
N TYR A 24 -14.32 9.52 0.61
CA TYR A 24 -14.74 10.78 1.23
C TYR A 24 -15.24 11.74 0.17
N ALA A 25 -16.56 11.81 -0.01
CA ALA A 25 -17.20 12.67 -1.03
C ALA A 25 -16.91 14.17 -0.83
N ASP A 26 -16.59 14.61 0.40
CA ASP A 26 -16.22 15.99 0.72
C ASP A 26 -14.71 16.24 0.68
N CYS A 27 -13.93 15.26 0.20
CA CYS A 27 -12.47 15.31 0.25
C CYS A 27 -11.89 16.40 -0.64
N LYS A 28 -11.02 17.21 -0.06
CA LYS A 28 -10.15 18.14 -0.79
C LYS A 28 -8.71 17.68 -0.67
N ILE A 29 -8.07 17.36 -1.79
CA ILE A 29 -6.64 17.05 -1.82
C ILE A 29 -5.86 18.37 -1.71
N ILE A 30 -4.96 18.43 -0.73
CA ILE A 30 -4.08 19.58 -0.49
C ILE A 30 -2.75 19.36 -1.21
N ASN A 31 -2.13 18.19 -1.02
CA ASN A 31 -0.90 17.80 -1.68
C ASN A 31 -0.91 16.29 -1.95
N ASN A 32 -0.37 15.89 -3.07
CA ASN A 32 -0.15 14.48 -3.40
C ASN A 32 1.33 14.28 -3.77
N PHE A 33 2.14 14.02 -2.74
CA PHE A 33 3.55 13.68 -2.88
C PHE A 33 3.72 12.20 -3.18
N ASP A 34 4.86 11.80 -3.69
CA ASP A 34 5.12 10.37 -3.82
C ASP A 34 5.27 9.71 -2.45
N GLY A 35 4.40 8.75 -2.17
CA GLY A 35 4.32 8.04 -0.88
C GLY A 35 3.63 8.78 0.27
N LEU A 36 3.09 10.00 0.05
CA LEU A 36 2.33 10.74 1.06
C LEU A 36 1.25 11.60 0.42
N ILE A 37 0.00 11.42 0.79
CA ILE A 37 -1.12 12.28 0.38
C ILE A 37 -1.64 13.07 1.56
N VAL A 38 -1.87 14.39 1.35
CA VAL A 38 -2.45 15.30 2.34
C VAL A 38 -3.82 15.74 1.84
N TYR A 39 -4.83 15.58 2.69
CA TYR A 39 -6.22 15.84 2.34
C TYR A 39 -7.03 16.37 3.51
N GLU A 40 -8.11 17.07 3.20
CA GLU A 40 -9.09 17.55 4.17
C GLU A 40 -10.42 16.82 4.01
N THR A 41 -11.06 16.50 5.14
CA THR A 41 -12.44 15.98 5.19
C THR A 41 -13.09 16.31 6.53
N ASN A 42 -14.43 16.41 6.56
CA ASN A 42 -15.22 16.49 7.79
C ASN A 42 -15.70 15.11 8.25
N LYS A 43 -15.53 14.08 7.43
CA LYS A 43 -15.99 12.73 7.73
C LYS A 43 -15.08 12.05 8.76
N GLN A 44 -15.66 11.15 9.53
CA GLN A 44 -14.89 10.26 10.39
C GLN A 44 -13.96 9.39 9.55
N LEU A 45 -12.71 9.24 9.98
CA LEU A 45 -11.75 8.40 9.29
C LEU A 45 -12.21 6.95 9.27
N LYS A 46 -12.21 6.38 8.06
CA LYS A 46 -12.46 4.96 7.82
C LYS A 46 -11.14 4.18 7.88
N ASP A 47 -11.24 2.88 8.05
CA ASP A 47 -10.09 2.01 7.80
C ASP A 47 -9.70 2.08 6.32
N MET A 48 -8.42 2.28 6.07
CA MET A 48 -7.85 2.42 4.72
C MET A 48 -6.76 1.37 4.55
N PRO A 49 -7.10 0.17 4.06
CA PRO A 49 -6.15 -0.94 3.94
C PRO A 49 -4.99 -0.69 2.97
N PHE A 50 -5.08 0.35 2.16
CA PHE A 50 -4.08 0.75 1.15
C PHE A 50 -3.07 1.80 1.65
N VAL A 51 -3.14 2.23 2.92
CA VAL A 51 -2.19 3.19 3.50
C VAL A 51 -1.42 2.57 4.65
N ASN A 52 -0.15 2.96 4.80
CA ASN A 52 0.70 2.46 5.88
C ASN A 52 0.36 3.14 7.22
N ASN A 53 0.30 4.46 7.23
CA ASN A 53 -0.02 5.25 8.41
C ASN A 53 -0.89 6.43 8.03
N THR A 54 -1.72 6.89 8.99
CA THR A 54 -2.48 8.13 8.87
C THR A 54 -2.13 9.04 10.03
N TYR A 55 -2.04 10.33 9.73
CA TYR A 55 -1.67 11.40 10.65
C TYR A 55 -2.74 12.48 10.62
N PHE A 56 -3.00 13.10 11.77
CA PHE A 56 -3.67 14.40 11.82
C PHE A 56 -2.63 15.48 11.56
N VAL A 57 -2.87 16.40 10.64
CA VAL A 57 -1.94 17.47 10.25
C VAL A 57 -2.32 18.74 10.98
N PHE A 58 -1.40 19.25 11.80
CA PHE A 58 -1.54 20.55 12.44
C PHE A 58 -1.12 21.67 11.50
N ASP A 59 -0.08 21.44 10.72
CA ASP A 59 0.45 22.40 9.76
C ASP A 59 1.21 21.74 8.63
N ILE A 60 1.16 22.36 7.46
CA ILE A 60 1.97 22.03 6.29
C ILE A 60 2.44 23.33 5.64
N LYS A 61 3.72 23.45 5.33
CA LYS A 61 4.31 24.65 4.77
C LYS A 61 5.39 24.31 3.76
N LYS A 62 5.45 25.09 2.68
CA LYS A 62 6.62 25.09 1.79
C LYS A 62 7.81 25.67 2.53
N CYS A 63 8.98 25.07 2.41
CA CYS A 63 10.18 25.45 3.14
C CYS A 63 11.38 25.62 2.20
N SER A 64 12.51 26.13 2.75
CA SER A 64 13.71 26.39 1.95
C SER A 64 14.40 25.11 1.48
N GLY A 65 14.25 24.03 2.26
CA GLY A 65 14.93 22.74 2.00
C GLY A 65 16.43 22.73 2.32
N VAL A 66 17.01 23.86 2.75
CA VAL A 66 18.45 24.00 2.98
C VAL A 66 18.85 23.52 4.37
N ASN A 67 18.21 24.05 5.42
CA ASN A 67 18.50 23.72 6.81
C ASN A 67 17.23 23.30 7.55
N LEU A 68 17.20 22.07 8.08
CA LEU A 68 16.04 21.52 8.78
C LEU A 68 15.64 22.38 9.99
N ASN A 69 16.59 22.81 10.83
CA ASN A 69 16.27 23.57 12.03
C ASN A 69 15.67 24.95 11.69
N ASN A 70 16.14 25.60 10.64
CA ASN A 70 15.55 26.86 10.16
C ASN A 70 14.14 26.65 9.61
N ASP A 71 13.92 25.58 8.87
CA ASP A 71 12.60 25.22 8.35
C ASP A 71 11.63 24.88 9.49
N VAL A 72 12.08 24.15 10.52
CA VAL A 72 11.33 23.87 11.75
C VAL A 72 11.01 25.15 12.50
N LYS A 73 12.00 26.02 12.72
CA LYS A 73 11.79 27.33 13.33
C LYS A 73 10.71 28.10 12.57
N SER A 74 10.79 28.16 11.26
CA SER A 74 9.80 28.83 10.40
C SER A 74 8.40 28.22 10.49
N LEU A 75 8.29 26.88 10.64
CA LEU A 75 7.03 26.18 10.83
C LEU A 75 6.40 26.53 12.18
N LEU A 76 7.21 26.52 13.24
CA LEU A 76 6.74 26.62 14.63
C LEU A 76 6.63 28.07 15.15
N SER A 77 7.34 29.02 14.52
CA SER A 77 7.34 30.42 14.97
C SER A 77 5.96 31.05 14.78
N ASN A 78 5.51 31.77 15.83
CA ASN A 78 4.30 32.61 15.84
C ASN A 78 2.96 31.86 15.65
N LYS A 79 2.92 30.55 15.78
CA LYS A 79 1.68 29.76 15.68
C LYS A 79 1.27 29.16 17.02
N LYS A 80 0.01 29.37 17.40
CA LYS A 80 -0.65 28.64 18.48
C LYS A 80 -1.42 27.49 17.87
N TYR A 81 -0.91 26.27 18.04
CA TYR A 81 -1.61 25.06 17.60
C TYR A 81 -2.73 24.72 18.58
N ASN A 82 -3.89 24.37 18.06
CA ASN A 82 -5.00 23.88 18.88
C ASN A 82 -4.91 22.35 19.00
N PHE A 83 -4.18 21.88 20.02
CA PHE A 83 -4.03 20.44 20.26
C PHE A 83 -5.32 19.77 20.75
N LYS A 84 -6.31 20.53 21.26
CA LYS A 84 -7.60 19.96 21.67
C LYS A 84 -8.37 19.29 20.52
N LYS A 85 -8.08 19.65 19.26
CA LYS A 85 -8.66 19.00 18.07
C LYS A 85 -8.38 17.50 17.98
N VAL A 86 -7.32 17.02 18.63
CA VAL A 86 -6.93 15.61 18.57
C VAL A 86 -7.35 14.78 19.78
N VAL A 87 -8.08 15.35 20.73
CA VAL A 87 -8.48 14.66 21.95
C VAL A 87 -9.23 13.35 21.66
N SER A 88 -10.08 13.33 20.62
CA SER A 88 -10.80 12.12 20.21
C SER A 88 -9.89 10.96 19.74
N PHE A 89 -8.65 11.25 19.33
CA PHE A 89 -7.67 10.24 18.91
C PHE A 89 -6.81 9.73 20.07
N LEU A 90 -6.81 10.43 21.23
CA LEU A 90 -5.93 10.08 22.34
C LEU A 90 -6.37 8.80 23.05
N ARG A 91 -7.67 8.54 23.15
CA ARG A 91 -8.24 7.43 23.93
C ARG A 91 -7.65 7.42 25.36
N ASN A 92 -7.02 6.32 25.80
CA ASN A 92 -6.38 6.21 27.12
C ASN A 92 -4.88 6.51 27.12
N LYS A 93 -4.37 7.21 26.10
CA LYS A 93 -2.94 7.51 25.93
C LYS A 93 -2.51 8.63 26.86
N ARG A 94 -1.33 8.48 27.49
CA ARG A 94 -0.84 9.37 28.54
C ARG A 94 0.52 9.95 28.27
N THR A 95 1.26 9.39 27.33
CA THR A 95 2.64 9.80 27.03
C THR A 95 2.84 10.08 25.55
N PHE A 96 3.73 11.01 25.24
CA PHE A 96 4.06 11.36 23.85
C PHE A 96 5.55 11.56 23.65
N LYS A 97 5.98 11.54 22.39
CA LYS A 97 7.30 11.95 21.93
C LYS A 97 7.17 12.77 20.65
N ILE A 98 8.09 13.71 20.44
CA ILE A 98 8.24 14.40 19.17
C ILE A 98 9.37 13.72 18.39
N LEU A 99 9.05 13.23 17.21
CA LEU A 99 9.97 12.60 16.27
C LEU A 99 10.22 13.54 15.09
N ALA A 100 11.45 13.58 14.62
CA ALA A 100 11.80 14.36 13.44
C ALA A 100 12.34 13.48 12.32
N PHE A 101 11.94 13.81 11.11
CA PHE A 101 12.44 13.17 9.89
C PHE A 101 12.83 14.22 8.86
N ASP A 102 13.98 14.01 8.25
CA ASP A 102 14.45 14.79 7.12
C ASP A 102 14.57 13.86 5.90
N LYS A 103 13.77 14.13 4.86
CA LYS A 103 13.74 13.31 3.64
C LYS A 103 13.64 11.80 3.95
N ASN A 104 12.71 11.46 4.84
CA ASN A 104 12.43 10.12 5.36
C ASN A 104 13.53 9.48 6.23
N GLN A 105 14.61 10.20 6.57
CA GLN A 105 15.63 9.75 7.51
C GLN A 105 15.38 10.36 8.90
N PRO A 106 15.57 9.61 10.00
CA PRO A 106 15.50 10.17 11.34
C PRO A 106 16.47 11.35 11.48
N ALA A 107 16.01 12.43 12.11
CA ALA A 107 16.79 13.64 12.30
C ALA A 107 16.71 14.15 13.75
N GLN A 108 17.73 14.88 14.16
CA GLN A 108 17.75 15.58 15.46
C GLN A 108 17.37 17.02 15.27
N LEU A 109 16.53 17.54 16.17
CA LEU A 109 16.13 18.94 16.22
C LEU A 109 16.84 19.66 17.37
N ASN A 110 17.04 20.94 17.19
CA ASN A 110 17.47 21.79 18.31
C ASN A 110 16.35 21.84 19.35
N TYR A 111 16.68 21.45 20.59
CA TYR A 111 15.71 21.33 21.68
C TYR A 111 14.94 22.66 21.94
N SER A 112 15.60 23.79 21.84
CA SER A 112 14.96 25.11 22.08
C SER A 112 13.75 25.36 21.15
N TYR A 113 13.71 24.75 19.96
CA TYR A 113 12.56 24.90 19.05
C TYR A 113 11.41 23.97 19.41
N VAL A 114 11.71 22.86 20.04
CA VAL A 114 10.75 21.80 20.35
C VAL A 114 10.09 22.02 21.70
N GLU A 115 10.84 22.57 22.67
CA GLU A 115 10.41 22.76 24.06
C GLU A 115 9.10 23.53 24.20
N SER A 116 8.93 24.63 23.46
CA SER A 116 7.70 25.43 23.48
C SER A 116 6.48 24.65 23.07
N ILE A 117 6.64 23.77 22.06
CA ILE A 117 5.56 22.89 21.58
C ILE A 117 5.29 21.76 22.57
N GLU A 118 6.33 21.15 23.13
CA GLU A 118 6.17 20.15 24.19
C GLU A 118 5.37 20.68 25.36
N ASN A 119 5.69 21.90 25.81
CA ASN A 119 4.98 22.54 26.92
C ASN A 119 3.51 22.83 26.55
N SER A 120 3.24 23.24 25.32
CA SER A 120 1.88 23.45 24.83
C SER A 120 1.09 22.14 24.75
N ILE A 121 1.70 21.05 24.25
CA ILE A 121 1.08 19.70 24.19
C ILE A 121 0.76 19.20 25.61
N LYS A 122 1.74 19.30 26.55
CA LYS A 122 1.54 18.89 27.95
C LYS A 122 0.36 19.63 28.58
N LYS A 123 0.28 20.94 28.38
CA LYS A 123 -0.77 21.80 28.93
C LYS A 123 -2.14 21.48 28.31
N ASP A 124 -2.24 21.44 27.01
CA ASP A 124 -3.53 21.33 26.30
C ASP A 124 -4.15 19.93 26.36
N LEU A 125 -3.33 18.90 26.43
CA LEU A 125 -3.75 17.51 26.38
C LEU A 125 -3.62 16.78 27.74
N SER A 126 -3.00 17.41 28.74
CA SER A 126 -2.73 16.80 30.05
C SER A 126 -1.99 15.47 29.99
N ILE A 127 -1.02 15.37 29.06
CA ILE A 127 -0.17 14.19 28.83
C ILE A 127 1.30 14.52 29.10
N LYS A 128 2.11 13.50 29.37
CA LYS A 128 3.52 13.63 29.76
C LYS A 128 4.45 13.25 28.62
N LEU A 129 5.66 13.82 28.62
CA LEU A 129 6.73 13.36 27.75
C LEU A 129 7.12 11.93 28.12
N GLY A 130 7.18 11.04 27.13
CA GLY A 130 7.60 9.67 27.31
C GLY A 130 9.10 9.52 27.09
N GLU A 131 9.76 8.63 27.85
CA GLU A 131 11.18 8.33 27.72
C GLU A 131 11.44 7.31 26.60
N ARG A 132 11.54 6.02 26.95
CA ARG A 132 11.80 4.92 25.99
C ARG A 132 10.53 4.36 25.35
N LYS A 133 9.45 4.27 26.13
CA LYS A 133 8.11 3.87 25.65
C LYS A 133 7.18 5.07 25.75
N HIS A 134 6.40 5.28 24.70
CA HIS A 134 5.40 6.35 24.63
C HIS A 134 4.20 5.89 23.80
N ASP A 135 3.08 6.57 23.98
CA ASP A 135 1.80 6.19 23.37
C ASP A 135 1.53 6.92 22.05
N LEU A 136 2.08 8.14 21.92
CA LEU A 136 1.77 9.06 20.84
C LEU A 136 3.04 9.57 20.17
N ASP A 137 3.03 9.55 18.85
CA ASP A 137 4.07 10.16 18.01
C ASP A 137 3.58 11.48 17.43
N PHE A 138 4.10 12.61 17.93
CA PHE A 138 4.07 13.86 17.19
C PHE A 138 5.24 13.87 16.22
N VAL A 139 4.99 14.18 14.96
CA VAL A 139 5.99 14.03 13.90
C VAL A 139 6.21 15.35 13.20
N ILE A 140 7.46 15.80 13.14
CA ILE A 140 7.89 16.86 12.25
C ILE A 140 8.64 16.21 11.11
N SER A 141 8.14 16.36 9.88
CA SER A 141 8.72 15.72 8.71
C SER A 141 8.98 16.74 7.61
N ARG A 142 10.25 16.88 7.20
CA ARG A 142 10.63 17.62 5.99
C ARG A 142 10.75 16.64 4.83
N ARG A 143 10.09 16.97 3.75
CA ARG A 143 10.05 16.19 2.53
C ARG A 143 11.12 16.63 1.52
N SER A 144 11.46 15.73 0.59
CA SER A 144 12.32 16.03 -0.57
C SER A 144 11.76 17.12 -1.48
N GLU A 145 10.43 17.24 -1.51
CA GLU A 145 9.70 18.23 -2.31
C GLU A 145 9.66 19.64 -1.67
N ASN A 146 10.51 19.87 -0.65
CA ASN A 146 10.62 21.11 0.10
C ASN A 146 9.32 21.54 0.79
N TYR A 147 8.65 20.60 1.39
CA TYR A 147 7.56 20.81 2.33
C TYR A 147 7.94 20.30 3.71
N ILE A 148 7.49 20.99 4.74
CA ILE A 148 7.61 20.57 6.13
C ILE A 148 6.22 20.45 6.75
N LEU A 149 5.99 19.37 7.49
CA LEU A 149 4.72 19.05 8.12
C LEU A 149 4.91 18.86 9.62
N PHE A 150 3.90 19.30 10.39
CA PHE A 150 3.75 18.96 11.80
C PHE A 150 2.47 18.16 12.00
N MET A 151 2.59 16.95 12.53
CA MET A 151 1.54 15.94 12.50
C MET A 151 1.48 15.14 13.79
N LEU A 152 0.31 14.56 14.11
CA LEU A 152 0.15 13.50 15.10
C LEU A 152 -0.19 12.19 14.40
N LYS A 153 0.57 11.12 14.65
CA LYS A 153 0.25 9.79 14.17
C LYS A 153 -1.00 9.26 14.88
N ILE A 154 -2.02 8.88 14.10
CA ILE A 154 -3.30 8.42 14.62
C ILE A 154 -3.57 6.94 14.37
N THR A 155 -2.85 6.30 13.44
CA THR A 155 -2.92 4.86 13.22
C THR A 155 -1.81 4.14 13.99
N TYR A 156 -2.20 3.08 14.68
CA TYR A 156 -1.30 2.22 15.45
C TYR A 156 -1.60 0.76 15.14
N ASN A 157 -0.67 -0.14 15.44
CA ASN A 157 -0.81 -1.58 15.30
C ASN A 157 -0.92 -2.11 13.87
N ARG A 158 -0.35 -1.42 12.87
CA ARG A 158 -0.14 -2.04 11.57
C ARG A 158 1.06 -2.99 11.62
N LEU A 159 0.93 -4.12 10.95
CA LEU A 159 2.00 -5.11 10.84
C LEU A 159 3.26 -4.42 10.29
N THR A 160 4.36 -4.52 11.03
CA THR A 160 5.67 -4.10 10.54
C THR A 160 6.25 -5.20 9.65
N GLU A 161 7.20 -4.86 8.77
CA GLU A 161 7.86 -5.83 7.87
C GLU A 161 8.42 -7.07 8.59
N LYS A 162 8.75 -6.94 9.90
CA LYS A 162 9.25 -8.05 10.72
C LYS A 162 8.27 -9.21 10.91
N TYR A 163 6.99 -8.99 10.70
CA TYR A 163 5.93 -9.99 10.89
C TYR A 163 5.38 -10.55 9.57
N ILE A 164 5.95 -10.14 8.44
CA ILE A 164 5.57 -10.65 7.13
C ILE A 164 6.49 -11.81 6.78
N ASN A 165 5.94 -12.99 6.53
CA ASN A 165 6.70 -14.15 6.08
C ASN A 165 7.44 -13.83 4.77
N LYS A 166 8.64 -14.41 4.59
CA LYS A 166 9.37 -14.29 3.32
C LYS A 166 8.46 -14.73 2.15
N GLY A 167 8.44 -13.93 1.09
CA GLY A 167 7.64 -14.23 -0.10
C GLY A 167 6.16 -13.80 -0.01
N THR A 168 5.74 -13.17 1.10
CA THR A 168 4.37 -12.66 1.24
C THR A 168 4.32 -11.17 0.87
N LEU A 169 3.37 -10.76 0.06
CA LEU A 169 3.16 -9.36 -0.26
C LEU A 169 2.56 -8.60 0.95
N LYS A 170 2.94 -7.33 1.07
CA LYS A 170 2.31 -6.44 2.05
C LYS A 170 0.82 -6.30 1.75
N PRO A 171 -0.04 -6.30 2.78
CA PRO A 171 -1.49 -6.14 2.59
C PRO A 171 -1.88 -4.90 1.78
N GLU A 172 -1.16 -3.78 1.99
CA GLU A 172 -1.40 -2.53 1.28
C GLU A 172 -1.12 -2.67 -0.22
N LEU A 173 -0.06 -3.41 -0.60
CA LEU A 173 0.30 -3.67 -1.99
C LEU A 173 -0.75 -4.56 -2.66
N SER A 174 -1.08 -5.69 -2.03
CA SER A 174 -2.08 -6.63 -2.54
C SER A 174 -3.46 -5.96 -2.69
N TYR A 175 -3.84 -5.09 -1.74
CA TYR A 175 -5.08 -4.32 -1.85
C TYR A 175 -5.06 -3.37 -3.06
N LEU A 176 -3.95 -2.62 -3.27
CA LEU A 176 -3.84 -1.71 -4.40
C LEU A 176 -3.85 -2.44 -5.74
N MET A 177 -3.24 -3.62 -5.84
CA MET A 177 -3.34 -4.47 -7.03
C MET A 177 -4.80 -4.86 -7.31
N CYS A 178 -5.55 -5.29 -6.28
CA CYS A 178 -6.98 -5.60 -6.42
C CYS A 178 -7.80 -4.36 -6.84
N LYS A 179 -7.43 -3.18 -6.31
CA LYS A 179 -8.08 -1.91 -6.68
C LYS A 179 -7.82 -1.52 -8.14
N LEU A 180 -6.61 -1.78 -8.66
CA LEU A 180 -6.28 -1.56 -10.07
C LEU A 180 -7.05 -2.49 -11.01
N ALA A 181 -7.34 -3.72 -10.58
CA ALA A 181 -8.18 -4.65 -11.34
C ALA A 181 -9.61 -4.17 -11.50
N ASP A 182 -10.07 -3.25 -10.63
CA ASP A 182 -11.43 -2.70 -10.64
C ASP A 182 -12.49 -3.80 -10.50
N ILE A 183 -12.34 -4.61 -9.46
CA ILE A 183 -13.19 -5.79 -9.20
C ILE A 183 -14.64 -5.37 -8.98
N GLN A 184 -15.56 -5.99 -9.72
CA GLN A 184 -17.01 -5.82 -9.62
C GLN A 184 -17.67 -7.02 -8.90
N GLU A 185 -18.89 -6.84 -8.42
CA GLU A 185 -19.62 -7.88 -7.66
C GLU A 185 -19.90 -9.15 -8.46
N THR A 186 -19.96 -9.04 -9.79
CA THR A 186 -20.20 -10.15 -10.72
C THR A 186 -18.93 -10.85 -11.18
N ASP A 187 -17.74 -10.30 -10.86
CA ASP A 187 -16.47 -10.77 -11.41
C ASP A 187 -16.02 -12.11 -10.81
N ILE A 188 -15.50 -12.93 -11.66
CA ILE A 188 -14.72 -14.13 -11.34
C ILE A 188 -13.24 -13.71 -11.33
N CYS A 189 -12.61 -13.77 -10.17
CA CYS A 189 -11.22 -13.38 -9.97
C CYS A 189 -10.30 -14.59 -9.88
N MET A 190 -9.07 -14.45 -10.34
CA MET A 190 -8.05 -15.51 -10.22
C MET A 190 -6.70 -14.95 -9.79
N ASP A 191 -6.06 -15.69 -8.87
CA ASP A 191 -4.63 -15.58 -8.56
C ASP A 191 -3.99 -16.94 -8.80
N MET A 192 -3.22 -17.07 -9.89
CA MET A 192 -2.64 -18.33 -10.34
C MET A 192 -1.24 -18.60 -9.75
N PHE A 193 -0.68 -17.66 -9.00
CA PHE A 193 0.55 -17.78 -8.22
C PHE A 193 0.30 -17.31 -6.79
N CYS A 194 -0.73 -17.87 -6.13
CA CYS A 194 -1.28 -17.27 -4.92
C CYS A 194 -0.37 -17.37 -3.70
N GLY A 195 0.65 -18.23 -3.70
CA GLY A 195 1.53 -18.42 -2.56
C GLY A 195 0.74 -18.64 -1.26
N GLN A 196 1.05 -17.86 -0.24
CA GLN A 196 0.33 -17.88 1.03
C GLN A 196 -0.98 -17.04 1.02
N GLY A 197 -1.45 -16.62 -0.16
CA GLY A 197 -2.76 -16.00 -0.35
C GLY A 197 -2.85 -14.51 -0.04
N SER A 198 -1.79 -13.75 -0.21
CA SER A 198 -1.80 -12.31 0.04
C SER A 198 -2.90 -11.58 -0.74
N ILE A 199 -3.03 -11.87 -2.03
CA ILE A 199 -4.03 -11.26 -2.92
C ILE A 199 -5.43 -11.81 -2.65
N PRO A 200 -5.68 -13.15 -2.64
CA PRO A 200 -6.99 -13.71 -2.31
C PRO A 200 -7.57 -13.20 -0.98
N LYS A 201 -6.73 -13.04 0.05
CA LYS A 201 -7.14 -12.47 1.34
C LYS A 201 -7.69 -11.04 1.22
N GLN A 202 -7.05 -10.20 0.39
CA GLN A 202 -7.54 -8.83 0.18
C GLN A 202 -8.85 -8.82 -0.60
N ILE A 203 -9.00 -9.66 -1.64
CA ILE A 203 -10.24 -9.78 -2.40
C ILE A 203 -11.38 -10.17 -1.45
N VAL A 204 -11.21 -11.27 -0.71
CA VAL A 204 -12.24 -11.80 0.20
C VAL A 204 -12.64 -10.80 1.28
N LYS A 205 -11.68 -10.05 1.82
CA LYS A 205 -11.92 -9.15 2.94
C LYS A 205 -12.52 -7.79 2.55
N HIS A 206 -12.18 -7.27 1.37
CA HIS A 206 -12.41 -5.85 1.07
C HIS A 206 -13.20 -5.59 -0.20
N PHE A 207 -13.45 -6.59 -1.04
CA PHE A 207 -14.15 -6.41 -2.31
C PHE A 207 -15.42 -7.26 -2.37
N LYS A 208 -16.37 -6.81 -3.18
CA LYS A 208 -17.48 -7.64 -3.62
C LYS A 208 -17.04 -8.38 -4.88
N TYR A 209 -17.34 -9.65 -4.99
CA TYR A 209 -16.94 -10.53 -6.08
C TYR A 209 -17.94 -11.68 -6.23
N ASN A 210 -17.94 -12.34 -7.38
CA ASN A 210 -18.71 -13.55 -7.60
C ASN A 210 -17.97 -14.79 -7.08
N MET A 211 -16.77 -15.06 -7.63
CA MET A 211 -15.90 -16.18 -7.26
C MET A 211 -14.44 -15.76 -7.22
N VAL A 212 -13.63 -16.45 -6.42
CA VAL A 212 -12.17 -16.32 -6.40
C VAL A 212 -11.54 -17.69 -6.57
N PHE A 213 -10.69 -17.84 -7.58
CA PHE A 213 -9.82 -18.99 -7.75
C PHE A 213 -8.40 -18.62 -7.31
N ALA A 214 -7.85 -19.40 -6.40
CA ALA A 214 -6.48 -19.27 -5.91
C ALA A 214 -5.74 -20.59 -6.15
N SER A 215 -4.65 -20.53 -6.92
CA SER A 215 -3.83 -21.71 -7.19
C SER A 215 -2.35 -21.41 -7.05
N ASP A 216 -1.59 -22.43 -6.69
CA ASP A 216 -0.14 -22.42 -6.56
C ASP A 216 0.35 -23.86 -6.79
N ASN A 217 1.53 -24.04 -7.37
CA ASN A 217 2.11 -25.36 -7.57
C ASN A 217 2.77 -25.93 -6.31
N ASN A 218 2.96 -25.10 -5.26
CA ASN A 218 3.46 -25.54 -3.97
C ASN A 218 2.32 -26.00 -3.06
N GLU A 219 2.26 -27.30 -2.79
CA GLU A 219 1.21 -27.91 -1.97
C GLU A 219 1.18 -27.37 -0.53
N GLU A 220 2.34 -27.06 0.06
CA GLU A 220 2.43 -26.55 1.42
C GLU A 220 1.75 -25.16 1.54
N ASN A 221 1.95 -24.28 0.54
CA ASN A 221 1.26 -23.00 0.46
C ASN A 221 -0.26 -23.21 0.43
N ILE A 222 -0.73 -24.13 -0.40
CA ILE A 222 -2.15 -24.45 -0.56
C ILE A 222 -2.76 -25.01 0.72
N LEU A 223 -2.07 -25.92 1.41
CA LEU A 223 -2.51 -26.48 2.69
C LEU A 223 -2.61 -25.40 3.76
N THR A 224 -1.63 -24.50 3.83
CA THR A 224 -1.61 -23.37 4.75
C THR A 224 -2.78 -22.43 4.49
N LEU A 225 -3.02 -22.08 3.25
CA LEU A 225 -4.11 -21.20 2.85
C LEU A 225 -5.49 -21.80 3.13
N LYS A 226 -5.69 -23.10 2.86
CA LYS A 226 -6.93 -23.83 3.21
C LYS A 226 -7.19 -23.83 4.73
N LYS A 227 -6.16 -24.04 5.55
CA LYS A 227 -6.28 -24.00 7.01
C LYS A 227 -6.72 -22.62 7.50
N GLU A 228 -6.17 -21.55 6.92
CA GLU A 228 -6.48 -20.18 7.31
C GLU A 228 -7.93 -19.79 6.99
N PHE A 229 -8.44 -20.16 5.82
CA PHE A 229 -9.83 -19.91 5.43
C PHE A 229 -10.85 -20.89 6.04
N LYS A 230 -10.40 -21.98 6.70
CA LYS A 230 -11.26 -22.98 7.39
C LYS A 230 -12.47 -23.45 6.56
N ASN A 231 -12.36 -23.48 5.25
CA ASN A 231 -13.44 -23.84 4.29
C ASN A 231 -14.76 -23.03 4.46
N ASN A 232 -14.73 -21.88 5.12
CA ASN A 232 -15.94 -21.09 5.44
C ASN A 232 -16.40 -20.19 4.29
N ASN A 233 -15.64 -20.05 3.23
CA ASN A 233 -16.01 -19.21 2.08
C ASN A 233 -16.35 -20.05 0.86
N LYS A 234 -17.63 -20.25 0.61
CA LYS A 234 -18.13 -21.03 -0.55
C LYS A 234 -17.80 -20.43 -1.93
N LYS A 235 -17.35 -19.17 -1.96
CA LYS A 235 -16.96 -18.48 -3.20
C LYS A 235 -15.44 -18.46 -3.44
N LEU A 236 -14.64 -19.10 -2.56
CA LEU A 236 -13.18 -19.18 -2.68
C LEU A 236 -12.76 -20.62 -2.94
N TYR A 237 -12.15 -20.84 -4.08
CA TYR A 237 -11.66 -22.14 -4.55
C TYR A 237 -10.13 -22.17 -4.50
N ILE A 238 -9.57 -22.98 -3.60
CA ILE A 238 -8.12 -23.09 -3.38
C ILE A 238 -7.67 -24.46 -3.86
N LYS A 239 -6.77 -24.51 -4.86
CA LYS A 239 -6.30 -25.76 -5.48
C LYS A 239 -4.80 -25.72 -5.76
N ASN A 240 -4.15 -26.88 -5.60
CA ASN A 240 -2.80 -27.07 -6.13
C ASN A 240 -2.90 -27.24 -7.64
N ARG A 241 -2.25 -26.36 -8.42
CA ARG A 241 -2.24 -26.36 -9.89
C ARG A 241 -1.00 -25.69 -10.43
N ASP A 242 -0.60 -26.11 -11.61
CA ASP A 242 0.42 -25.44 -12.40
C ASP A 242 -0.20 -24.24 -13.15
N ALA A 243 0.41 -23.09 -13.04
CA ALA A 243 -0.01 -21.89 -13.75
C ALA A 243 0.29 -21.94 -15.26
N LEU A 244 1.13 -22.90 -15.70
CA LEU A 244 1.44 -23.13 -17.11
C LEU A 244 0.42 -24.05 -17.80
N ASP A 245 -0.45 -24.72 -17.02
CA ASP A 245 -1.53 -25.56 -17.52
C ASP A 245 -2.82 -25.26 -16.75
N LEU A 246 -3.63 -24.39 -17.31
CA LEU A 246 -4.95 -24.04 -16.81
C LEU A 246 -6.08 -24.65 -17.66
N SER A 247 -5.83 -25.77 -18.34
CA SER A 247 -6.80 -26.49 -19.19
C SER A 247 -8.13 -26.81 -18.49
N TYR A 248 -8.11 -26.81 -17.17
CA TYR A 248 -9.30 -26.94 -16.33
C TYR A 248 -10.33 -25.81 -16.52
N PHE A 249 -9.88 -24.64 -16.97
CA PHE A 249 -10.75 -23.50 -17.24
C PHE A 249 -11.03 -23.39 -18.74
N ASP A 250 -12.29 -23.13 -19.07
CA ASP A 250 -12.68 -22.76 -20.42
C ASP A 250 -12.02 -21.46 -20.87
N ASN A 251 -11.94 -21.25 -22.17
CA ASN A 251 -11.55 -19.97 -22.72
C ASN A 251 -12.55 -18.90 -22.28
N ASP A 252 -12.08 -17.65 -22.09
CA ASP A 252 -12.94 -16.50 -21.76
C ASP A 252 -13.80 -16.69 -20.50
N PHE A 253 -13.26 -17.36 -19.47
CA PHE A 253 -13.99 -17.66 -18.23
C PHE A 253 -13.74 -16.66 -17.11
N ILE A 254 -12.52 -16.15 -16.98
CA ILE A 254 -12.08 -15.29 -15.88
C ILE A 254 -12.27 -13.79 -16.22
N ASP A 255 -12.79 -13.00 -15.30
CA ASP A 255 -12.94 -11.55 -15.49
C ASP A 255 -11.68 -10.78 -15.07
N LYS A 256 -11.04 -11.20 -13.96
CA LYS A 256 -9.88 -10.52 -13.39
C LYS A 256 -8.79 -11.50 -12.99
N ILE A 257 -7.58 -11.29 -13.47
CA ILE A 257 -6.38 -11.98 -12.97
C ILE A 257 -5.58 -10.96 -12.17
N ILE A 258 -5.26 -11.27 -10.91
CA ILE A 258 -4.41 -10.44 -10.05
C ILE A 258 -3.36 -11.37 -9.46
N THR A 259 -2.09 -11.17 -9.77
CA THR A 259 -1.09 -12.19 -9.44
C THR A 259 0.33 -11.63 -9.35
N ASP A 260 1.20 -12.37 -8.63
CA ASP A 260 2.61 -12.10 -8.42
C ASP A 260 3.44 -13.34 -8.82
N PRO A 261 3.75 -13.52 -10.11
CA PRO A 261 4.57 -14.63 -10.59
C PRO A 261 5.97 -14.65 -9.98
N PRO A 262 6.68 -15.79 -9.97
CA PRO A 262 8.05 -15.87 -9.46
C PRO A 262 8.99 -14.96 -10.26
N TRP A 263 9.83 -14.18 -9.53
CA TRP A 263 10.70 -13.19 -10.16
C TRP A 263 12.05 -13.73 -10.63
N ASN A 264 12.41 -14.96 -10.23
CA ASN A 264 13.68 -15.63 -10.59
C ASN A 264 14.97 -14.80 -10.38
N ILE A 265 14.95 -13.84 -9.42
CA ILE A 265 16.08 -12.91 -9.20
C ILE A 265 17.25 -13.58 -8.44
N TYR A 266 17.05 -14.78 -7.94
CA TYR A 266 18.02 -15.48 -7.09
C TYR A 266 18.55 -16.80 -7.70
N ASN A 267 18.21 -17.07 -8.96
CA ASN A 267 18.64 -18.30 -9.61
C ASN A 267 20.12 -18.19 -10.02
N SER A 268 20.99 -18.99 -9.39
CA SER A 268 22.42 -19.03 -9.67
C SER A 268 22.78 -19.64 -11.03
N ASN A 269 21.81 -20.28 -11.71
CA ASN A 269 22.02 -21.03 -12.94
C ASN A 269 21.87 -20.20 -14.22
N ASN A 270 21.61 -18.89 -14.14
CA ASN A 270 21.38 -18.00 -15.29
C ASN A 270 20.36 -18.53 -16.33
N GLU A 271 19.43 -19.40 -15.91
CA GLU A 271 18.36 -19.85 -16.78
C GLU A 271 17.38 -18.71 -17.06
N SER A 272 17.06 -18.49 -18.33
CA SER A 272 16.08 -17.51 -18.76
C SER A 272 14.68 -17.97 -18.38
N PHE A 273 13.86 -17.05 -17.83
CA PHE A 273 12.46 -17.27 -17.51
C PHE A 273 11.51 -16.73 -18.57
N VAL A 274 12.02 -16.30 -19.72
CA VAL A 274 11.19 -15.74 -20.80
C VAL A 274 10.13 -16.76 -21.25
N ASP A 275 10.50 -18.01 -21.48
CA ASP A 275 9.56 -19.05 -21.92
C ASP A 275 8.49 -19.35 -20.86
N PHE A 276 8.87 -19.35 -19.57
CA PHE A 276 7.93 -19.49 -18.47
C PHE A 276 6.90 -18.34 -18.46
N TYR A 277 7.36 -17.09 -18.64
CA TYR A 277 6.45 -15.95 -18.69
C TYR A 277 5.59 -15.96 -19.96
N VAL A 278 6.14 -16.39 -21.10
CA VAL A 278 5.36 -16.56 -22.35
C VAL A 278 4.22 -17.56 -22.14
N GLN A 279 4.50 -18.74 -21.60
CA GLN A 279 3.49 -19.76 -21.36
C GLN A 279 2.43 -19.25 -20.34
N SER A 280 2.86 -18.62 -19.25
CA SER A 280 1.96 -18.02 -18.27
C SER A 280 1.04 -16.96 -18.89
N LEU A 281 1.60 -16.09 -19.75
CA LEU A 281 0.82 -15.04 -20.43
C LEU A 281 -0.16 -15.62 -21.46
N LEU A 282 0.21 -16.67 -22.17
CA LEU A 282 -0.68 -17.35 -23.11
C LEU A 282 -1.87 -17.99 -22.38
N GLU A 283 -1.65 -18.68 -21.25
CA GLU A 283 -2.74 -19.24 -20.44
C GLU A 283 -3.60 -18.12 -19.82
N MET A 284 -3.00 -17.05 -19.30
CA MET A 284 -3.76 -15.86 -18.83
C MET A 284 -4.64 -15.30 -19.96
N TYR A 285 -4.09 -15.14 -21.16
CA TYR A 285 -4.85 -14.61 -22.30
C TYR A 285 -5.99 -15.54 -22.69
N ARG A 286 -5.74 -16.85 -22.74
CA ARG A 286 -6.75 -17.85 -23.10
C ARG A 286 -7.95 -17.81 -22.16
N ILE A 287 -7.71 -17.86 -20.83
CA ILE A 287 -8.79 -17.93 -19.84
C ILE A 287 -9.46 -16.58 -19.55
N LEU A 288 -8.79 -15.46 -19.85
CA LEU A 288 -9.32 -14.13 -19.58
C LEU A 288 -10.39 -13.76 -20.61
N LYS A 289 -11.51 -13.21 -20.16
CA LYS A 289 -12.60 -12.70 -21.04
C LYS A 289 -12.11 -11.53 -21.88
N MET A 290 -12.75 -11.26 -23.03
CA MET A 290 -12.39 -10.17 -23.95
C MET A 290 -12.40 -8.77 -23.33
N SER A 291 -13.16 -8.54 -22.27
CA SER A 291 -13.13 -7.28 -21.49
C SER A 291 -12.35 -7.42 -20.19
N GLY A 292 -11.73 -8.56 -19.96
CA GLY A 292 -11.04 -8.90 -18.72
C GLY A 292 -9.74 -8.11 -18.53
N LYS A 293 -9.31 -8.05 -17.28
CA LYS A 293 -8.06 -7.37 -16.89
C LYS A 293 -7.12 -8.30 -16.16
N ALA A 294 -5.82 -8.20 -16.44
CA ALA A 294 -4.77 -8.81 -15.64
C ALA A 294 -3.93 -7.72 -14.97
N VAL A 295 -3.72 -7.85 -13.66
CA VAL A 295 -2.83 -7.00 -12.86
C VAL A 295 -1.70 -7.85 -12.33
N ILE A 296 -0.50 -7.63 -12.86
CA ILE A 296 0.66 -8.49 -12.65
C ILE A 296 1.77 -7.67 -12.00
N LEU A 297 2.23 -8.12 -10.81
CA LEU A 297 3.42 -7.57 -10.17
C LEU A 297 4.65 -8.34 -10.66
N MET A 298 5.70 -7.63 -11.10
CA MET A 298 6.88 -8.24 -11.65
C MET A 298 8.17 -7.52 -11.22
N GLY A 299 9.11 -8.27 -10.66
CA GLY A 299 10.45 -7.79 -10.33
C GLY A 299 11.50 -8.11 -11.39
N ASN A 300 11.33 -9.18 -12.18
CA ASN A 300 12.18 -9.48 -13.34
C ASN A 300 11.62 -8.78 -14.57
N ILE A 301 11.81 -7.44 -14.59
CA ILE A 301 11.19 -6.55 -15.59
C ILE A 301 11.63 -6.90 -17.01
N ASP A 302 12.93 -7.06 -17.22
CA ASP A 302 13.51 -7.21 -18.59
C ASP A 302 13.02 -8.50 -19.27
N GLU A 303 12.99 -9.61 -18.54
CA GLU A 303 12.53 -10.89 -19.11
C GLU A 303 11.01 -10.92 -19.31
N PHE A 304 10.26 -10.31 -18.38
CA PHE A 304 8.81 -10.22 -18.53
C PHE A 304 8.40 -9.34 -19.70
N GLU A 305 9.10 -8.21 -19.95
CA GLU A 305 8.84 -7.36 -21.11
C GLU A 305 9.17 -8.06 -22.44
N LYS A 306 10.24 -8.87 -22.48
CA LYS A 306 10.49 -9.74 -23.63
C LYS A 306 9.34 -10.71 -23.88
N ALA A 307 8.87 -11.39 -22.84
CA ALA A 307 7.74 -12.31 -22.94
C ALA A 307 6.45 -11.60 -23.38
N LEU A 308 6.17 -10.43 -22.83
CA LEU A 308 5.00 -9.61 -23.20
C LEU A 308 5.04 -9.17 -24.65
N ASN A 309 6.24 -8.83 -25.19
CA ASN A 309 6.43 -8.51 -26.59
C ASN A 309 6.26 -9.72 -27.52
N ILE A 310 6.63 -10.92 -27.09
CA ILE A 310 6.40 -12.17 -27.83
C ILE A 310 4.90 -12.46 -27.90
N VAL A 311 4.21 -12.43 -26.77
CA VAL A 311 2.77 -12.72 -26.71
C VAL A 311 1.94 -11.64 -27.40
N ASN A 312 2.32 -10.38 -27.35
CA ASN A 312 1.82 -9.18 -28.03
C ASN A 312 0.28 -9.00 -28.19
N GLN A 313 -0.51 -9.82 -27.51
CA GLN A 313 -1.97 -9.84 -27.60
C GLN A 313 -2.64 -8.95 -26.55
N PHE A 314 -1.92 -8.65 -25.46
CA PHE A 314 -2.43 -7.80 -24.41
C PHE A 314 -2.24 -6.33 -24.75
N LYS A 315 -3.26 -5.53 -24.42
CA LYS A 315 -3.13 -4.07 -24.38
C LYS A 315 -2.68 -3.64 -22.98
N VAL A 316 -1.53 -2.98 -22.88
CA VAL A 316 -1.09 -2.35 -21.63
C VAL A 316 -1.93 -1.10 -21.39
N LEU A 317 -2.72 -1.08 -20.32
CA LEU A 317 -3.55 0.06 -19.93
C LEU A 317 -2.80 1.04 -19.03
N ASP A 318 -2.05 0.50 -18.06
CA ASP A 318 -1.28 1.27 -17.09
C ASP A 318 -0.02 0.49 -16.69
N LEU A 319 1.02 1.23 -16.29
CA LEU A 319 2.28 0.72 -15.75
C LEU A 319 2.66 1.52 -14.51
N TYR A 320 2.91 0.83 -13.39
CA TYR A 320 3.31 1.44 -12.13
C TYR A 320 4.72 0.97 -11.77
N HIS A 321 5.64 1.92 -11.55
CA HIS A 321 6.99 1.66 -11.07
C HIS A 321 7.01 1.79 -9.56
N ILE A 322 7.36 0.72 -8.86
CA ILE A 322 7.33 0.66 -7.41
C ILE A 322 8.61 0.06 -6.83
N LEU A 323 8.74 0.14 -5.51
CA LEU A 323 9.76 -0.58 -4.77
C LEU A 323 9.10 -1.61 -3.84
N VAL A 324 9.50 -2.86 -3.98
CA VAL A 324 9.08 -3.96 -3.09
C VAL A 324 10.30 -4.42 -2.31
N ASN A 325 10.32 -4.16 -1.00
CA ASN A 325 11.45 -4.47 -0.11
C ASN A 325 12.80 -3.91 -0.65
N GLY A 326 12.77 -2.68 -1.20
CA GLY A 326 13.94 -2.01 -1.77
C GLY A 326 14.32 -2.42 -3.19
N LYS A 327 13.65 -3.40 -3.78
CA LYS A 327 13.86 -3.85 -5.17
C LYS A 327 12.90 -3.16 -6.12
N LYS A 328 13.38 -2.77 -7.30
CA LYS A 328 12.53 -2.26 -8.37
C LYS A 328 11.57 -3.34 -8.84
N ALA A 329 10.32 -2.98 -9.01
CA ALA A 329 9.29 -3.82 -9.58
C ALA A 329 8.28 -2.98 -10.35
N ASN A 330 7.62 -3.60 -11.32
CA ASN A 330 6.55 -3.00 -12.09
C ASN A 330 5.23 -3.70 -11.81
N ILE A 331 4.13 -2.94 -11.82
CA ILE A 331 2.80 -3.51 -11.91
C ILE A 331 2.24 -3.18 -13.29
N TYR A 332 1.97 -4.22 -14.05
CA TYR A 332 1.36 -4.13 -15.36
C TYR A 332 -0.15 -4.30 -15.22
N VAL A 333 -0.92 -3.34 -15.75
CA VAL A 333 -2.37 -3.45 -15.90
C VAL A 333 -2.65 -3.74 -17.37
N LEU A 334 -2.99 -4.99 -17.65
CA LEU A 334 -3.20 -5.51 -18.99
C LEU A 334 -4.68 -5.72 -19.26
N LYS A 335 -5.09 -5.59 -20.53
CA LYS A 335 -6.44 -5.92 -21.00
C LYS A 335 -6.34 -6.88 -22.20
N LYS A 336 -7.22 -7.88 -22.22
CA LYS A 336 -7.48 -8.71 -23.40
C LYS A 336 -8.29 -7.95 -24.43
#